data_59391805cf4593482b40160730f0132b
#
_entry.id   59391805cf4593482b40160730f0132b
#
_cell.length_a   1.000
_cell.length_b   1.000
_cell.length_c   1.000
_cell.angle_alpha   90.00
_cell.angle_beta   90.00
_cell.angle_gamma   90.00
#
_symmetry.space_group_name_H-M   'P 1'
#
loop_
_entity.id
_entity.type
_entity.pdbx_description
1 polymer ?
#
loop_
_entity_poly.entity_id
_entity_poly.type
_entity_poly.pdbx_seq_one_letter_code
_entity_poly.pdbx_strand_id
1 'polypeptide(L)'
;MILPEGVGMELPVGPAARFVLEVNYNNMSGYLDAKDRSGYRVCATSNKREQTAASHLLGTEIIAIAGPGEFRAVGMCHPYVNIQGLLYRGPMTIISSTPHLHRRGRNLRTEIHRANGQVDVLLDEPFDFDNQITHDTPNVINPGDWLKTTCTYENERGIATFGVRTDDEMCQNYVLAYPVGPMDTGGSLIFEAHACML
;
A
#
# COMPACT_ATOMS: atom_id res chain seq x y z
N MET A 1 14.88 2.05 -0.19
CA MET A 1 14.09 3.29 -0.05
C MET A 1 14.82 4.25 0.86
N ILE A 2 14.96 5.50 0.48
CA ILE A 2 15.57 6.58 1.27
C ILE A 2 14.49 7.65 1.47
N LEU A 3 14.22 8.01 2.72
CA LEU A 3 13.28 9.08 3.04
C LEU A 3 13.91 10.45 2.70
N PRO A 4 13.12 11.45 2.31
CA PRO A 4 13.60 12.82 2.14
C PRO A 4 14.21 13.38 3.41
N GLU A 5 15.05 14.41 3.26
CA GLU A 5 15.62 15.12 4.42
C GLU A 5 14.50 15.70 5.30
N GLY A 6 14.67 15.61 6.61
CA GLY A 6 13.65 16.06 7.57
C GLY A 6 12.46 15.12 7.75
N VAL A 7 12.35 14.06 6.96
CA VAL A 7 11.26 13.06 7.06
C VAL A 7 11.75 11.81 7.79
N GLY A 8 10.90 11.23 8.64
CA GLY A 8 11.16 9.97 9.34
C GLY A 8 9.87 9.18 9.55
N MET A 9 10.00 7.91 9.85
CA MET A 9 8.88 7.10 10.35
C MET A 9 9.01 7.01 11.87
N GLU A 10 7.95 7.36 12.59
CA GLU A 10 7.94 7.26 14.04
C GLU A 10 7.84 5.79 14.45
N LEU A 11 8.74 5.37 15.33
CA LEU A 11 8.71 4.02 15.85
C LEU A 11 8.03 4.02 17.22
N PRO A 12 7.19 3.03 17.53
CA PRO A 12 6.60 2.90 18.83
C PRO A 12 7.69 2.72 19.88
N VAL A 13 7.52 3.39 21.02
CA VAL A 13 8.48 3.36 22.13
C VAL A 13 7.82 2.81 23.39
N GLY A 14 8.62 2.26 24.28
CA GLY A 14 8.19 1.77 25.59
C GLY A 14 8.30 0.24 25.75
N PRO A 15 8.04 -0.28 26.94
CA PRO A 15 8.31 -1.68 27.27
C PRO A 15 7.41 -2.68 26.52
N ALA A 16 6.28 -2.22 25.98
CA ALA A 16 5.37 -3.04 25.16
C ALA A 16 5.67 -2.97 23.66
N ALA A 17 6.56 -2.08 23.21
CA ALA A 17 6.91 -1.99 21.79
C ALA A 17 7.56 -3.28 21.31
N ARG A 18 7.13 -3.74 20.14
CA ARG A 18 7.65 -4.95 19.47
C ARG A 18 7.78 -4.69 17.98
N PHE A 19 8.83 -5.26 17.39
CA PHE A 19 8.94 -5.40 15.96
C PHE A 19 8.50 -6.81 15.58
N VAL A 20 7.60 -6.91 14.64
CA VAL A 20 7.17 -8.18 14.05
C VAL A 20 7.63 -8.17 12.60
N LEU A 21 8.39 -9.19 12.23
CA LEU A 21 8.79 -9.44 10.85
C LEU A 21 7.96 -10.60 10.31
N GLU A 22 7.17 -10.32 9.29
CA GLU A 22 6.49 -11.33 8.50
C GLU A 22 7.31 -11.58 7.22
N VAL A 23 7.61 -12.84 6.95
CA VAL A 23 8.39 -13.25 5.77
C VAL A 23 7.63 -14.34 5.05
N ASN A 24 7.32 -14.08 3.79
CA ASN A 24 6.70 -15.06 2.89
C ASN A 24 7.79 -15.72 2.05
N TYR A 25 7.85 -17.05 2.10
CA TYR A 25 8.79 -17.84 1.32
C TYR A 25 8.07 -18.58 0.20
N ASN A 26 8.67 -18.55 -0.98
CA ASN A 26 8.24 -19.34 -2.12
C ASN A 26 9.31 -20.39 -2.43
N ASN A 27 9.01 -21.68 -2.22
CA ASN A 27 9.92 -22.80 -2.52
C ASN A 27 9.37 -23.62 -3.69
N MET A 28 9.25 -23.03 -4.86
CA MET A 28 8.78 -23.70 -6.07
C MET A 28 9.62 -24.91 -6.48
N SER A 29 10.90 -24.90 -6.15
CA SER A 29 11.82 -26.00 -6.46
C SER A 29 11.74 -27.18 -5.48
N GLY A 30 10.98 -27.04 -4.40
CA GLY A 30 10.76 -28.10 -3.41
C GLY A 30 12.01 -28.55 -2.65
N TYR A 31 13.03 -27.70 -2.51
CA TYR A 31 14.22 -28.05 -1.74
C TYR A 31 13.89 -28.25 -0.27
N LEU A 32 14.17 -29.45 0.27
CA LEU A 32 13.89 -29.81 1.67
C LEU A 32 14.85 -29.13 2.66
N ASP A 33 16.07 -28.80 2.21
CA ASP A 33 17.14 -28.24 3.05
C ASP A 33 17.43 -26.77 2.74
N ALA A 34 16.48 -26.06 2.13
CA ALA A 34 16.63 -24.63 1.85
C ALA A 34 16.83 -23.86 3.16
N LYS A 35 17.90 -23.06 3.20
CA LYS A 35 18.22 -22.19 4.34
C LYS A 35 18.22 -20.75 3.88
N ASP A 36 17.67 -19.88 4.70
CA ASP A 36 17.60 -18.47 4.45
C ASP A 36 18.19 -17.66 5.61
N ARG A 37 18.68 -16.47 5.31
CA ARG A 37 19.19 -15.47 6.28
C ARG A 37 18.63 -14.09 5.96
N SER A 38 17.49 -14.03 5.29
CA SER A 38 16.81 -12.76 5.02
C SER A 38 16.39 -12.07 6.31
N GLY A 39 16.39 -10.75 6.28
CA GLY A 39 16.01 -9.95 7.41
C GLY A 39 16.03 -8.46 7.05
N TYR A 40 15.64 -7.64 7.98
CA TYR A 40 15.68 -6.19 7.82
C TYR A 40 16.75 -5.56 8.69
N ARG A 41 17.40 -4.54 8.13
CA ARG A 41 18.24 -3.63 8.91
C ARG A 41 17.51 -2.30 9.04
N VAL A 42 17.11 -1.97 10.26
CA VAL A 42 16.46 -0.71 10.57
C VAL A 42 17.51 0.26 11.09
N CYS A 43 17.60 1.44 10.46
CA CYS A 43 18.39 2.55 10.95
C CYS A 43 17.48 3.46 11.76
N ALA A 44 17.69 3.52 13.06
CA ALA A 44 16.90 4.33 13.98
C ALA A 44 17.74 5.45 14.59
N THR A 45 17.08 6.54 14.97
CA THR A 45 17.70 7.68 15.66
C THR A 45 16.76 8.21 16.73
N SER A 46 17.29 8.77 17.80
CA SER A 46 16.52 9.50 18.81
C SER A 46 16.18 10.93 18.38
N ASN A 47 16.79 11.42 17.30
CA ASN A 47 16.53 12.76 16.81
C ASN A 47 15.21 12.77 16.05
N LYS A 48 14.20 13.44 16.59
CA LYS A 48 12.92 13.64 15.90
C LYS A 48 13.15 14.31 14.55
N ARG A 49 12.41 13.84 13.55
CA ARG A 49 12.34 14.50 12.26
C ARG A 49 11.21 15.54 12.29
N GLU A 50 11.30 16.51 11.38
CA GLU A 50 10.30 17.57 11.26
C GLU A 50 8.95 17.05 10.80
N GLN A 51 8.97 16.02 9.94
CA GLN A 51 7.78 15.41 9.37
C GLN A 51 7.81 13.89 9.54
N THR A 52 6.64 13.33 9.78
CA THR A 52 6.44 11.89 9.90
C THR A 52 5.83 11.35 8.64
N ALA A 53 6.42 10.28 8.10
CA ALA A 53 5.86 9.47 7.04
C ALA A 53 5.19 8.22 7.60
N ALA A 54 4.16 7.74 6.93
CA ALA A 54 3.55 6.44 7.18
C ALA A 54 3.18 5.74 5.88
N SER A 55 2.98 4.43 5.98
CA SER A 55 2.43 3.63 4.91
C SER A 55 0.92 3.74 4.91
N HIS A 56 0.35 3.97 3.74
CA HIS A 56 -1.10 4.00 3.50
C HIS A 56 -1.45 2.94 2.47
N LEU A 57 -2.68 2.45 2.54
CA LEU A 57 -3.19 1.44 1.63
C LEU A 57 -4.25 2.05 0.72
N LEU A 58 -4.02 2.00 -0.58
CA LEU A 58 -4.96 2.40 -1.62
C LEU A 58 -5.48 1.16 -2.32
N GLY A 59 -6.81 1.03 -2.46
CA GLY A 59 -7.35 -0.12 -3.15
C GLY A 59 -8.75 -0.49 -2.68
N THR A 60 -9.07 -1.79 -2.73
CA THR A 60 -10.38 -2.30 -2.31
C THR A 60 -10.31 -3.75 -1.84
N GLU A 61 -11.16 -4.10 -0.91
CA GLU A 61 -11.46 -5.48 -0.52
C GLU A 61 -12.69 -6.04 -1.25
N ILE A 62 -13.37 -5.22 -2.05
CA ILE A 62 -14.52 -5.67 -2.84
C ILE A 62 -14.01 -6.32 -4.12
N ILE A 63 -13.73 -7.61 -4.04
CA ILE A 63 -13.23 -8.42 -5.14
C ILE A 63 -14.17 -9.60 -5.36
N ALA A 64 -14.67 -9.74 -6.58
CA ALA A 64 -15.50 -10.86 -7.01
C ALA A 64 -15.07 -11.31 -8.41
N ILE A 65 -14.36 -12.41 -8.48
CA ILE A 65 -13.90 -13.04 -9.71
C ILE A 65 -14.63 -14.38 -9.86
N ALA A 66 -15.33 -14.54 -10.95
CA ALA A 66 -16.12 -15.75 -11.20
C ALA A 66 -15.96 -16.24 -12.64
N GLY A 67 -15.41 -17.44 -12.81
CA GLY A 67 -15.17 -18.03 -14.12
C GLY A 67 -13.95 -17.49 -14.86
N PRO A 68 -13.69 -17.94 -16.10
CA PRO A 68 -12.55 -17.49 -16.89
C PRO A 68 -12.74 -16.09 -17.48
N GLY A 69 -11.63 -15.37 -17.68
CA GLY A 69 -11.59 -14.07 -18.33
C GLY A 69 -10.93 -12.96 -17.50
N GLU A 70 -10.99 -11.75 -18.05
CA GLU A 70 -10.48 -10.53 -17.40
C GLU A 70 -11.50 -9.98 -16.42
N PHE A 71 -11.03 -9.59 -15.26
CA PHE A 71 -11.80 -8.93 -14.19
C PHE A 71 -11.08 -7.69 -13.69
N ARG A 72 -11.86 -6.75 -13.14
CA ARG A 72 -11.31 -5.54 -12.53
C ARG A 72 -11.95 -5.29 -11.18
N ALA A 73 -11.11 -4.93 -10.21
CA ALA A 73 -11.53 -4.35 -8.95
C ALA A 73 -11.11 -2.88 -8.90
N VAL A 74 -11.97 -2.03 -8.35
CA VAL A 74 -11.72 -0.58 -8.28
C VAL A 74 -11.97 -0.10 -6.87
N GLY A 75 -10.98 0.57 -6.30
CA GLY A 75 -11.09 1.29 -5.04
C GLY A 75 -10.95 2.79 -5.24
N MET A 76 -11.68 3.56 -4.45
CA MET A 76 -11.60 5.02 -4.44
C MET A 76 -11.23 5.51 -3.04
N CYS A 77 -10.32 6.46 -2.97
CA CYS A 77 -9.82 7.01 -1.74
C CYS A 77 -9.90 8.54 -1.74
N HIS A 78 -10.48 9.09 -0.69
CA HIS A 78 -10.45 10.52 -0.39
C HIS A 78 -9.54 10.73 0.83
N PRO A 79 -8.23 11.00 0.65
CA PRO A 79 -7.24 10.97 1.73
C PRO A 79 -7.48 12.02 2.81
N TYR A 80 -8.36 12.98 2.57
CA TYR A 80 -8.72 14.04 3.51
C TYR A 80 -10.01 13.79 4.28
N VAL A 81 -10.69 12.67 3.99
CA VAL A 81 -11.91 12.26 4.70
C VAL A 81 -11.62 10.96 5.42
N ASN A 82 -11.43 11.02 6.73
CA ASN A 82 -11.38 9.81 7.50
C ASN A 82 -12.74 9.53 8.18
N ILE A 83 -12.99 8.25 8.46
CA ILE A 83 -14.23 7.77 9.08
C ILE A 83 -14.44 8.34 10.49
N GLN A 84 -13.40 8.86 11.12
CA GLN A 84 -13.40 9.40 12.46
C GLN A 84 -13.56 10.94 12.50
N GLY A 85 -13.72 11.58 11.32
CA GLY A 85 -14.00 13.01 11.21
C GLY A 85 -12.79 13.93 11.42
N LEU A 86 -11.59 13.39 11.53
CA LEU A 86 -10.37 14.16 11.60
C LEU A 86 -9.84 14.40 10.18
N LEU A 87 -9.92 15.64 9.75
CA LEU A 87 -9.47 16.07 8.42
C LEU A 87 -8.01 16.55 8.54
N TYR A 88 -7.09 15.89 7.87
CA TYR A 88 -5.82 16.52 7.52
C TYR A 88 -6.11 17.56 6.44
N ARG A 89 -5.66 18.80 6.63
CA ARG A 89 -6.05 19.92 5.74
C ARG A 89 -4.91 20.44 4.88
N GLY A 90 -3.75 19.83 4.96
CA GLY A 90 -2.59 20.22 4.18
C GLY A 90 -2.32 19.33 2.98
N PRO A 91 -1.43 19.72 2.06
CA PRO A 91 -0.96 18.83 1.02
C PRO A 91 -0.16 17.67 1.61
N MET A 92 -0.29 16.49 1.00
CA MET A 92 0.44 15.28 1.36
C MET A 92 1.31 14.84 0.18
N THR A 93 2.55 14.48 0.45
CA THR A 93 3.48 14.00 -0.58
C THR A 93 3.58 12.48 -0.52
N ILE A 94 3.22 11.81 -1.60
CA ILE A 94 3.53 10.39 -1.80
C ILE A 94 4.99 10.28 -2.24
N ILE A 95 5.72 9.33 -1.68
CA ILE A 95 7.14 9.06 -1.99
C ILE A 95 7.24 7.86 -2.92
N SER A 96 6.53 6.78 -2.58
CA SER A 96 6.62 5.51 -3.29
C SER A 96 5.31 4.75 -3.30
N SER A 97 5.21 3.81 -4.24
CA SER A 97 4.09 2.89 -4.41
C SER A 97 4.60 1.46 -4.53
N THR A 98 3.93 0.52 -3.88
CA THR A 98 4.23 -0.91 -3.95
C THR A 98 2.95 -1.66 -4.29
N PRO A 99 2.75 -2.05 -5.56
CA PRO A 99 1.62 -2.88 -5.95
C PRO A 99 1.60 -4.22 -5.24
N HIS A 100 0.42 -4.65 -4.80
CA HIS A 100 0.23 -5.95 -4.21
C HIS A 100 -1.10 -6.57 -4.64
N LEU A 101 -0.98 -7.61 -5.43
CA LEU A 101 -2.05 -8.51 -5.86
C LEU A 101 -1.59 -9.95 -5.61
N HIS A 102 -2.45 -10.92 -5.88
CA HIS A 102 -2.06 -12.32 -5.87
C HIS A 102 -1.89 -12.87 -7.29
N ARG A 103 -1.96 -14.19 -7.46
CA ARG A 103 -1.54 -14.89 -8.69
C ARG A 103 -2.31 -14.51 -9.95
N ARG A 104 -3.57 -14.05 -9.80
CA ARG A 104 -4.41 -13.65 -10.94
C ARG A 104 -4.14 -12.20 -11.37
N GLY A 105 -3.45 -11.43 -10.55
CA GLY A 105 -3.09 -10.05 -10.85
C GLY A 105 -2.25 -9.93 -12.12
N ARG A 106 -2.54 -8.89 -12.93
CA ARG A 106 -1.84 -8.58 -14.18
C ARG A 106 -1.37 -7.15 -14.26
N ASN A 107 -2.12 -6.23 -13.68
CA ASN A 107 -1.79 -4.81 -13.67
C ASN A 107 -2.41 -4.13 -12.47
N LEU A 108 -1.71 -3.15 -11.94
CA LEU A 108 -2.25 -2.19 -10.99
C LEU A 108 -2.03 -0.78 -11.50
N ARG A 109 -3.12 -0.01 -11.55
CA ARG A 109 -3.11 1.39 -11.93
C ARG A 109 -3.70 2.23 -10.81
N THR A 110 -2.98 3.26 -10.38
CA THR A 110 -3.47 4.28 -9.45
C THR A 110 -3.45 5.64 -10.12
N GLU A 111 -4.57 6.34 -10.09
CA GLU A 111 -4.80 7.66 -10.66
C GLU A 111 -5.06 8.67 -9.55
N ILE A 112 -4.59 9.90 -9.77
CA ILE A 112 -4.90 11.07 -8.95
C ILE A 112 -5.90 11.92 -9.72
N HIS A 113 -7.12 11.99 -9.23
CA HIS A 113 -8.16 12.85 -9.76
C HIS A 113 -8.09 14.19 -9.04
N ARG A 114 -7.63 15.20 -9.74
CA ARG A 114 -7.44 16.53 -9.20
C ARG A 114 -8.76 17.27 -9.01
N ALA A 115 -8.83 18.14 -8.02
CA ALA A 115 -10.01 18.97 -7.75
C ALA A 115 -10.44 19.82 -8.96
N ASN A 116 -9.51 20.14 -9.88
CA ASN A 116 -9.80 20.88 -11.11
C ASN A 116 -10.31 20.01 -12.28
N GLY A 117 -10.47 18.70 -12.06
CA GLY A 117 -10.91 17.74 -13.08
C GLY A 117 -9.80 17.11 -13.91
N GLN A 118 -8.54 17.48 -13.74
CA GLN A 118 -7.39 16.81 -14.35
C GLN A 118 -7.21 15.43 -13.71
N VAL A 119 -6.69 14.47 -14.49
CA VAL A 119 -6.32 13.13 -14.00
C VAL A 119 -4.85 12.91 -14.29
N ASP A 120 -4.08 12.67 -13.23
CA ASP A 120 -2.68 12.30 -13.31
C ASP A 120 -2.53 10.80 -12.98
N VAL A 121 -1.53 10.16 -13.56
CA VAL A 121 -1.20 8.76 -13.25
C VAL A 121 -0.12 8.75 -12.17
N LEU A 122 -0.41 8.16 -11.02
CA LEU A 122 0.56 7.92 -9.96
C LEU A 122 1.41 6.69 -10.27
N LEU A 123 0.75 5.61 -10.68
CA LEU A 123 1.36 4.33 -11.05
C LEU A 123 0.49 3.64 -12.10
N ASP A 124 1.11 2.99 -13.07
CA ASP A 124 0.45 2.10 -14.03
C ASP A 124 1.47 1.05 -14.46
N GLU A 125 1.49 -0.07 -13.74
CA GLU A 125 2.53 -1.08 -13.90
C GLU A 125 1.94 -2.48 -14.07
N PRO A 126 2.52 -3.28 -14.97
CA PRO A 126 2.27 -4.71 -15.00
C PRO A 126 2.65 -5.33 -13.66
N PHE A 127 1.83 -6.25 -13.19
CA PHE A 127 2.08 -6.92 -11.92
C PHE A 127 2.66 -8.32 -12.15
N ASP A 128 3.75 -8.61 -11.47
CA ASP A 128 4.35 -9.93 -11.39
C ASP A 128 4.33 -10.41 -9.94
N PHE A 129 3.59 -11.48 -9.69
CA PHE A 129 3.44 -12.07 -8.36
C PHE A 129 4.77 -12.50 -7.74
N ASP A 130 5.70 -12.97 -8.56
CA ASP A 130 7.01 -13.47 -8.10
C ASP A 130 8.06 -12.36 -8.00
N ASN A 131 7.77 -11.14 -8.48
CA ASN A 131 8.68 -10.00 -8.47
C ASN A 131 7.97 -8.70 -8.11
N GLN A 132 7.54 -8.59 -6.86
CA GLN A 132 6.85 -7.39 -6.37
C GLN A 132 7.86 -6.32 -5.97
N ILE A 133 7.87 -5.21 -6.66
CA ILE A 133 8.84 -4.13 -6.47
C ILE A 133 8.17 -2.83 -6.01
N THR A 134 8.93 -2.02 -5.31
CA THR A 134 8.53 -0.66 -4.93
C THR A 134 9.01 0.32 -5.99
N HIS A 135 8.11 1.18 -6.46
CA HIS A 135 8.36 2.23 -7.43
C HIS A 135 8.46 3.58 -6.73
N ASP A 136 9.42 4.39 -7.14
CA ASP A 136 9.47 5.79 -6.73
C ASP A 136 8.38 6.57 -7.50
N THR A 137 7.40 7.09 -6.78
CA THR A 137 6.24 7.79 -7.36
C THR A 137 6.01 9.14 -6.66
N PRO A 138 6.99 10.07 -6.68
CA PRO A 138 6.86 11.34 -5.98
C PRO A 138 5.71 12.16 -6.57
N ASN A 139 4.70 12.44 -5.75
CA ASN A 139 3.53 13.19 -6.14
C ASN A 139 2.92 13.90 -4.95
N VAL A 140 2.37 15.11 -5.17
CA VAL A 140 1.65 15.85 -4.15
C VAL A 140 0.15 15.67 -4.34
N ILE A 141 -0.53 15.28 -3.27
CA ILE A 141 -1.99 15.22 -3.20
C ILE A 141 -2.47 16.45 -2.44
N ASN A 142 -3.33 17.24 -3.06
CA ASN A 142 -3.87 18.45 -2.47
C ASN A 142 -5.27 18.22 -1.89
N PRO A 143 -5.71 19.06 -0.96
CA PRO A 143 -7.09 19.03 -0.50
C PRO A 143 -8.08 19.12 -1.68
N GLY A 144 -9.04 18.18 -1.72
CA GLY A 144 -10.01 18.05 -2.81
C GLY A 144 -9.61 17.10 -3.93
N ASP A 145 -8.34 16.65 -3.98
CA ASP A 145 -7.94 15.53 -4.83
C ASP A 145 -8.45 14.21 -4.26
N TRP A 146 -8.64 13.21 -5.11
CA TRP A 146 -8.95 11.84 -4.71
C TRP A 146 -8.17 10.84 -5.57
N LEU A 147 -8.05 9.63 -5.06
CA LEU A 147 -7.25 8.57 -5.66
C LEU A 147 -8.16 7.43 -6.11
N LYS A 148 -7.85 6.85 -7.25
CA LYS A 148 -8.53 5.67 -7.78
C LYS A 148 -7.51 4.61 -8.08
N THR A 149 -7.65 3.45 -7.46
CA THR A 149 -6.84 2.27 -7.76
C THR A 149 -7.67 1.24 -8.49
N THR A 150 -7.15 0.77 -9.61
CA THR A 150 -7.75 -0.28 -10.44
C THR A 150 -6.78 -1.44 -10.52
N CYS A 151 -7.23 -2.62 -10.12
CA CYS A 151 -6.51 -3.88 -10.28
C CYS A 151 -7.15 -4.69 -11.39
N THR A 152 -6.34 -5.19 -12.32
CA THR A 152 -6.76 -6.05 -13.42
C THR A 152 -6.26 -7.47 -13.17
N TYR A 153 -7.14 -8.43 -13.33
CA TYR A 153 -6.90 -9.85 -13.13
C TYR A 153 -7.20 -10.64 -14.39
N GLU A 154 -6.47 -11.71 -14.58
CA GLU A 154 -6.79 -12.76 -15.55
C GLU A 154 -7.06 -14.05 -14.79
N ASN A 155 -8.27 -14.57 -14.92
CA ASN A 155 -8.67 -15.80 -14.25
C ASN A 155 -8.90 -16.91 -15.28
N GLU A 156 -8.27 -18.04 -15.08
CA GLU A 156 -8.45 -19.21 -15.94
C GLU A 156 -9.64 -20.06 -15.49
N ARG A 157 -9.87 -20.14 -14.19
CA ARG A 157 -10.92 -20.99 -13.61
C ARG A 157 -11.21 -20.64 -12.15
N GLY A 158 -12.38 -21.08 -11.70
CA GLY A 158 -12.79 -21.00 -10.30
C GLY A 158 -13.33 -19.63 -9.91
N ILE A 159 -13.42 -19.43 -8.62
CA ILE A 159 -13.90 -18.21 -7.97
C ILE A 159 -12.78 -17.71 -7.07
N ALA A 160 -12.57 -16.41 -7.03
CA ALA A 160 -11.73 -15.75 -6.05
C ALA A 160 -12.44 -14.52 -5.49
N THR A 161 -12.23 -14.30 -4.21
CA THR A 161 -12.70 -13.12 -3.49
C THR A 161 -11.51 -12.52 -2.73
N PHE A 162 -11.71 -11.40 -2.07
CA PHE A 162 -10.70 -10.85 -1.18
C PHE A 162 -10.30 -11.85 -0.09
N GLY A 163 -8.99 -11.93 0.18
CA GLY A 163 -8.45 -12.72 1.25
C GLY A 163 -6.92 -12.76 1.28
N VAL A 164 -6.36 -13.30 2.37
CA VAL A 164 -4.91 -13.31 2.64
C VAL A 164 -4.19 -14.54 2.10
N ARG A 165 -4.91 -15.53 1.60
CA ARG A 165 -4.31 -16.76 1.06
C ARG A 165 -3.87 -16.51 -0.37
N THR A 166 -2.85 -17.22 -0.83
CA THR A 166 -2.31 -17.12 -2.19
C THR A 166 -3.37 -17.37 -3.29
N ASP A 167 -4.39 -18.17 -3.01
CA ASP A 167 -5.49 -18.47 -3.93
C ASP A 167 -6.65 -17.47 -3.87
N ASP A 168 -6.69 -16.64 -2.84
CA ASP A 168 -7.55 -15.47 -2.76
C ASP A 168 -6.96 -14.35 -3.62
N GLU A 169 -7.58 -13.16 -3.65
CA GLU A 169 -7.02 -12.01 -4.35
C GLU A 169 -6.99 -10.77 -3.46
N MET A 170 -6.07 -9.86 -3.80
CA MET A 170 -5.94 -8.54 -3.22
C MET A 170 -5.88 -7.47 -4.30
N CYS A 171 -6.33 -6.27 -3.99
CA CYS A 171 -6.19 -5.07 -4.80
C CYS A 171 -5.64 -3.97 -3.92
N GLN A 172 -4.32 -3.90 -3.80
CA GLN A 172 -3.68 -3.00 -2.84
C GLN A 172 -2.46 -2.33 -3.46
N ASN A 173 -2.37 -1.01 -3.29
CA ASN A 173 -1.17 -0.23 -3.54
C ASN A 173 -0.70 0.35 -2.21
N TYR A 174 0.39 -0.17 -1.67
CA TYR A 174 1.02 0.39 -0.48
C TYR A 174 1.79 1.65 -0.86
N VAL A 175 1.33 2.80 -0.40
CA VAL A 175 2.01 4.07 -0.63
C VAL A 175 2.66 4.57 0.65
N LEU A 176 3.88 5.08 0.54
CA LEU A 176 4.52 5.82 1.62
C LEU A 176 4.30 7.29 1.38
N ALA A 177 3.74 7.99 2.38
CA ALA A 177 3.43 9.41 2.25
C ALA A 177 3.73 10.21 3.52
N TYR A 178 3.90 11.53 3.39
CA TYR A 178 4.10 12.48 4.46
C TYR A 178 3.54 13.87 4.08
N PRO A 179 3.27 14.74 5.06
CA PRO A 179 3.19 14.44 6.48
C PRO A 179 1.95 13.61 6.78
N VAL A 180 2.06 12.77 7.79
CA VAL A 180 0.90 12.08 8.35
C VAL A 180 0.25 12.94 9.41
N GLY A 181 -1.07 12.88 9.50
CA GLY A 181 -1.82 13.65 10.49
C GLY A 181 -1.61 13.15 11.92
N PRO A 182 -2.02 13.92 12.91
CA PRO A 182 -1.82 13.57 14.33
C PRO A 182 -2.50 12.29 14.81
N MET A 183 -3.30 11.63 13.96
CA MET A 183 -3.97 10.36 14.28
C MET A 183 -3.10 9.13 14.07
N ASP A 184 -2.04 9.24 13.29
CA ASP A 184 -1.14 8.11 13.05
C ASP A 184 -0.12 7.92 14.19
N THR A 185 -0.19 8.76 15.24
CA THR A 185 0.67 8.63 16.44
C THR A 185 0.18 7.57 17.42
N GLY A 186 -0.89 6.86 17.13
CA GLY A 186 -1.51 5.83 17.98
C GLY A 186 -0.80 4.49 18.06
N GLY A 187 0.44 4.38 17.63
CA GLY A 187 1.31 3.26 18.00
C GLY A 187 1.15 1.99 17.18
N SER A 188 0.49 2.01 16.04
CA SER A 188 0.48 0.87 15.13
C SER A 188 1.08 1.26 13.78
N LEU A 189 2.27 0.78 13.49
CA LEU A 189 2.84 0.73 12.13
C LEU A 189 2.15 -0.32 11.26
N ILE A 190 1.10 -0.92 11.77
CA ILE A 190 0.30 -1.92 11.12
C ILE A 190 -0.95 -1.22 10.60
N PHE A 191 -0.95 -0.84 9.31
CA PHE A 191 -2.11 -0.86 8.43
C PHE A 191 -3.44 -0.36 9.00
N GLU A 192 -3.53 0.86 9.53
CA GLU A 192 -4.84 1.52 9.61
C GLU A 192 -5.17 2.19 8.28
N ALA A 193 -5.22 1.36 7.26
CA ALA A 193 -5.54 1.77 5.89
C ALA A 193 -7.05 1.73 5.61
N HIS A 194 -7.88 1.78 6.62
CA HIS A 194 -9.34 1.70 6.43
C HIS A 194 -9.97 2.96 5.81
N ALA A 195 -9.23 4.04 5.69
CA ALA A 195 -9.77 5.28 5.11
C ALA A 195 -9.94 5.27 3.58
N CYS A 196 -9.36 4.31 2.90
CA CYS A 196 -9.28 4.27 1.45
C CYS A 196 -9.74 2.95 0.83
N MET A 197 -10.43 2.12 1.59
CA MET A 197 -11.04 0.89 1.10
C MET A 197 -12.57 1.04 1.15
N LEU A 198 -13.14 1.44 0.04
CA LEU A 198 -14.58 1.39 -0.24
C LEU A 198 -14.82 0.55 -1.48
#